data_c9915d93686b5942d25d5e7d9efe1fc3
#
_entry.id   c9915d93686b5942d25d5e7d9efe1fc3
#
_cell.length_a   1.000
_cell.length_b   1.000
_cell.length_c   1.000
_cell.angle_alpha   90.00
_cell.angle_beta   90.00
_cell.angle_gamma   90.00
#
_symmetry.space_group_name_H-M   'P 1'
#
loop_
_entity.id
_entity.type
_entity.pdbx_description
1 polymer ?
#
loop_
_entity_poly.entity_id
_entity_poly.type
_entity_poly.pdbx_seq_one_letter_code
_entity_poly.pdbx_strand_id
1 'polypeptide(L)'
;MQCPSEGLQAACPPTLAAVKVIGFETSCDETGVALVETRVDGPPRLLAEALHTQMEMHADYGGVVPELASRDHIRRVLPLTRQVLAQVGCTLHEIDLVAYTRGPGLAGALLVGAGVAVALAAALGKPALGVHHLEGHLLSPFLGGEAPEFPFIALLVSGGHTQLMDVRAVGDYRLLGETIDDAAGEAFDKSAKLLGLGYPGGPALSKLAAQGRPDAFALPRPLLHSGNLDFSFAGLKTAVMTQARKLGPTISDTTRADLAASAQAAIVDVLVAKSLRALKDSGSKRLVVAGGVGANLRLREKLDAGAAKLGARVLYPPLSLCTDNGAMIALAGALRLQHGLAVPETSGAFDVKPRWPLCS
;
A
#
# COMPACT_ATOMS: atom_id res chain seq x y z
N MET A 1 3.30 -62.31 -0.25
CA MET A 1 4.06 -61.32 0.54
C MET A 1 3.56 -59.93 0.12
N GLN A 2 2.68 -59.36 0.90
CA GLN A 2 2.15 -58.01 0.69
C GLN A 2 2.99 -57.04 1.51
N CYS A 3 3.59 -56.03 0.85
CA CYS A 3 4.19 -54.87 1.54
C CYS A 3 3.07 -53.89 2.01
N PRO A 4 3.12 -53.44 3.24
CA PRO A 4 2.21 -52.40 3.68
C PRO A 4 2.68 -51.02 3.15
N SER A 5 1.76 -50.26 2.57
CA SER A 5 1.92 -48.87 2.19
C SER A 5 1.94 -48.02 3.47
N GLU A 6 3.12 -47.59 3.88
CA GLU A 6 3.24 -46.53 4.90
C GLU A 6 2.79 -45.20 4.30
N GLY A 7 1.64 -44.71 4.80
CA GLY A 7 1.15 -43.36 4.52
C GLY A 7 2.10 -42.37 5.14
N LEU A 8 2.71 -41.50 4.32
CA LEU A 8 3.34 -40.27 4.79
C LEU A 8 2.27 -39.38 5.46
N GLN A 9 2.20 -39.45 6.77
CA GLN A 9 1.54 -38.39 7.55
C GLN A 9 2.34 -37.10 7.34
N ALA A 10 1.71 -36.10 6.71
CA ALA A 10 2.26 -34.78 6.63
C ALA A 10 2.47 -34.29 8.07
N ALA A 11 3.73 -34.12 8.47
CA ALA A 11 4.09 -33.57 9.76
C ALA A 11 3.47 -32.18 9.87
N CYS A 12 2.59 -32.02 10.88
CA CYS A 12 2.08 -30.71 11.28
C CYS A 12 3.30 -29.80 11.55
N PRO A 13 3.39 -28.59 10.96
CA PRO A 13 4.52 -27.72 11.24
C PRO A 13 4.57 -27.46 12.76
N PRO A 14 5.76 -27.38 13.34
CA PRO A 14 5.90 -27.13 14.78
C PRO A 14 5.12 -25.86 15.14
N THR A 15 4.34 -25.93 16.21
CA THR A 15 3.61 -24.81 16.80
C THR A 15 4.63 -23.70 17.07
N LEU A 16 4.72 -22.72 16.19
CA LEU A 16 5.63 -21.58 16.36
C LEU A 16 5.16 -20.82 17.60
N ALA A 17 6.04 -20.69 18.59
CA ALA A 17 5.84 -19.76 19.71
C ALA A 17 5.53 -18.36 19.16
N ALA A 18 4.86 -17.53 19.93
CA ALA A 18 4.61 -16.15 19.52
C ALA A 18 5.95 -15.44 19.23
N VAL A 19 6.08 -14.89 18.01
CA VAL A 19 7.30 -14.25 17.50
C VAL A 19 7.05 -12.75 17.39
N LYS A 20 7.91 -11.92 17.95
CA LYS A 20 7.86 -10.46 17.86
C LYS A 20 8.67 -9.98 16.65
N VAL A 21 8.01 -9.36 15.70
CA VAL A 21 8.60 -8.84 14.48
C VAL A 21 8.58 -7.31 14.51
N ILE A 22 9.76 -6.68 14.47
CA ILE A 22 9.86 -5.24 14.26
C ILE A 22 9.98 -4.95 12.76
N GLY A 23 9.20 -4.00 12.23
CA GLY A 23 9.18 -3.62 10.83
C GLY A 23 9.60 -2.18 10.60
N PHE A 24 10.40 -1.97 9.55
CA PHE A 24 10.91 -0.67 9.12
C PHE A 24 10.43 -0.35 7.71
N GLU A 25 9.70 0.76 7.57
CA GLU A 25 9.27 1.34 6.29
C GLU A 25 10.00 2.66 6.06
N THR A 26 10.71 2.76 4.92
CA THR A 26 11.43 3.97 4.50
C THR A 26 11.48 4.10 2.98
N SER A 27 10.51 3.55 2.25
CA SER A 27 10.62 3.48 0.77
C SER A 27 10.45 4.81 0.05
N CYS A 28 9.80 5.80 0.67
CA CYS A 28 9.49 7.09 0.05
C CYS A 28 9.69 8.25 1.03
N ASP A 29 8.62 8.87 1.50
CA ASP A 29 8.62 10.07 2.36
C ASP A 29 7.98 9.84 3.74
N GLU A 30 7.63 8.61 4.05
CA GLU A 30 7.25 8.18 5.40
C GLU A 30 8.34 7.34 6.05
N THR A 31 8.64 7.64 7.32
CA THR A 31 9.45 6.77 8.18
C THR A 31 8.52 6.05 9.14
N GLY A 32 8.30 4.76 8.92
CA GLY A 32 7.44 3.93 9.76
C GLY A 32 8.21 2.88 10.54
N VAL A 33 7.90 2.72 11.84
CA VAL A 33 8.38 1.60 12.65
C VAL A 33 7.20 1.00 13.40
N ALA A 34 7.10 -0.34 13.42
CA ALA A 34 6.06 -1.00 14.17
C ALA A 34 6.52 -2.34 14.73
N LEU A 35 5.82 -2.80 15.76
CA LEU A 35 6.01 -4.10 16.38
C LEU A 35 4.73 -4.92 16.21
N VAL A 36 4.87 -6.10 15.62
CA VAL A 36 3.81 -7.08 15.39
C VAL A 36 4.20 -8.38 16.07
N GLU A 37 3.21 -9.07 16.64
CA GLU A 37 3.38 -10.38 17.26
C GLU A 37 2.60 -11.43 16.46
N THR A 38 3.25 -12.53 16.08
CA THR A 38 2.57 -13.69 15.49
C THR A 38 1.67 -14.35 16.54
N ARG A 39 0.63 -15.05 16.07
CA ARG A 39 -0.27 -15.80 16.94
C ARG A 39 -0.32 -17.25 16.48
N VAL A 40 -0.44 -18.17 17.42
CA VAL A 40 -0.61 -19.60 17.09
C VAL A 40 -1.87 -19.80 16.26
N ASP A 41 -2.97 -19.13 16.67
CA ASP A 41 -4.26 -19.21 16.00
C ASP A 41 -4.66 -17.80 15.55
N GLY A 42 -4.66 -17.57 14.24
CA GLY A 42 -5.15 -16.34 13.63
C GLY A 42 -4.06 -15.39 13.11
N PRO A 43 -4.47 -14.23 12.59
CA PRO A 43 -3.55 -13.26 12.03
C PRO A 43 -2.66 -12.62 13.10
N PRO A 44 -1.48 -12.13 12.73
CA PRO A 44 -0.60 -11.39 13.62
C PRO A 44 -1.29 -10.17 14.23
N ARG A 45 -0.85 -9.77 15.42
CA ARG A 45 -1.38 -8.61 16.16
C ARG A 45 -0.41 -7.45 16.13
N LEU A 46 -0.88 -6.27 15.74
CA LEU A 46 -0.14 -5.02 15.93
C LEU A 46 -0.06 -4.70 17.42
N LEU A 47 1.15 -4.55 17.94
CA LEU A 47 1.40 -4.19 19.34
C LEU A 47 1.59 -2.69 19.50
N ALA A 48 2.40 -2.07 18.61
CA ALA A 48 2.67 -0.64 18.60
C ALA A 48 3.12 -0.19 17.21
N GLU A 49 2.89 1.08 16.91
CA GLU A 49 3.40 1.73 15.71
C GLU A 49 3.78 3.18 15.96
N ALA A 50 4.73 3.68 15.20
CA ALA A 50 5.11 5.08 15.15
C ALA A 50 5.45 5.46 13.70
N LEU A 51 4.91 6.60 13.28
CA LEU A 51 5.03 7.10 11.92
C LEU A 51 5.49 8.56 11.96
N HIS A 52 6.41 8.91 11.09
CA HIS A 52 6.78 10.29 10.79
C HIS A 52 6.64 10.52 9.29
N THR A 53 5.86 11.52 8.90
CA THR A 53 5.73 11.94 7.51
C THR A 53 6.59 13.17 7.22
N GLN A 54 7.16 13.20 6.04
CA GLN A 54 7.99 14.30 5.54
C GLN A 54 7.22 15.24 4.60
N MET A 55 5.88 15.14 4.56
CA MET A 55 5.02 15.91 3.64
C MET A 55 5.28 17.41 3.71
N GLU A 56 5.40 17.98 4.90
CA GLU A 56 5.65 19.43 5.06
C GLU A 56 6.99 19.84 4.43
N MET A 57 8.04 19.04 4.64
CA MET A 57 9.37 19.30 4.07
C MET A 57 9.36 19.25 2.53
N HIS A 58 8.56 18.38 1.95
CA HIS A 58 8.47 18.20 0.50
C HIS A 58 7.47 19.15 -0.17
N ALA A 59 6.57 19.77 0.60
CA ALA A 59 5.55 20.70 0.07
C ALA A 59 6.16 21.87 -0.70
N ASP A 60 7.25 22.44 -0.20
CA ASP A 60 7.96 23.58 -0.83
C ASP A 60 8.55 23.23 -2.21
N TYR A 61 8.83 21.94 -2.43
CA TYR A 61 9.37 21.43 -3.70
C TYR A 61 8.27 20.93 -4.65
N GLY A 62 7.04 20.83 -4.16
CA GLY A 62 5.89 20.32 -4.93
C GLY A 62 5.95 18.83 -5.26
N GLY A 63 6.67 18.04 -4.45
CA GLY A 63 6.84 16.59 -4.55
C GLY A 63 8.09 16.09 -3.82
N VAL A 64 8.24 14.79 -3.68
CA VAL A 64 9.33 14.16 -2.93
C VAL A 64 10.70 14.44 -3.54
N VAL A 65 11.64 14.90 -2.73
CA VAL A 65 13.07 15.07 -3.08
C VAL A 65 13.85 13.90 -2.45
N PRO A 66 14.34 12.93 -3.24
CA PRO A 66 14.90 11.67 -2.72
C PRO A 66 16.06 11.85 -1.75
N GLU A 67 16.93 12.84 -1.98
CA GLU A 67 18.08 13.13 -1.14
C GLU A 67 17.64 13.64 0.26
N LEU A 68 16.63 14.52 0.30
CA LEU A 68 16.08 15.02 1.57
C LEU A 68 15.38 13.91 2.33
N ALA A 69 14.60 13.08 1.63
CA ALA A 69 13.92 11.93 2.23
C ALA A 69 14.92 11.00 2.92
N SER A 70 15.99 10.61 2.22
CA SER A 70 17.03 9.72 2.77
C SER A 70 17.68 10.29 4.01
N ARG A 71 17.99 11.58 4.04
CA ARG A 71 18.61 12.26 5.20
C ARG A 71 17.69 12.34 6.39
N ASP A 72 16.40 12.54 6.18
CA ASP A 72 15.46 12.61 7.29
C ASP A 72 15.18 11.21 7.87
N HIS A 73 15.08 10.16 7.04
CA HIS A 73 14.97 8.78 7.54
C HIS A 73 16.06 8.43 8.56
N ILE A 74 17.32 8.79 8.28
CA ILE A 74 18.45 8.55 9.21
C ILE A 74 18.17 9.17 10.58
N ARG A 75 17.55 10.34 10.63
CA ARG A 75 17.25 11.05 11.88
C ARG A 75 16.05 10.45 12.63
N ARG A 76 15.11 9.82 11.91
CA ARG A 76 13.82 9.39 12.46
C ARG A 76 13.78 7.93 12.91
N VAL A 77 14.46 7.04 12.19
CA VAL A 77 14.34 5.59 12.43
C VAL A 77 14.62 5.20 13.89
N LEU A 78 15.71 5.65 14.49
CA LEU A 78 16.06 5.27 15.86
C LEU A 78 15.12 5.89 16.91
N PRO A 79 14.76 7.18 16.86
CA PRO A 79 13.75 7.74 17.75
C PRO A 79 12.41 7.00 17.69
N LEU A 80 11.90 6.69 16.48
CA LEU A 80 10.65 5.95 16.31
C LEU A 80 10.76 4.51 16.84
N THR A 81 11.92 3.85 16.66
CA THR A 81 12.18 2.53 17.25
C THR A 81 12.06 2.56 18.78
N ARG A 82 12.68 3.54 19.43
CA ARG A 82 12.58 3.71 20.89
C ARG A 82 11.13 3.98 21.33
N GLN A 83 10.42 4.80 20.57
CA GLN A 83 9.01 5.11 20.83
C GLN A 83 8.14 3.85 20.79
N VAL A 84 8.25 3.03 19.74
CA VAL A 84 7.49 1.79 19.56
C VAL A 84 7.77 0.81 20.72
N LEU A 85 9.02 0.61 21.09
CA LEU A 85 9.39 -0.27 22.20
C LEU A 85 8.85 0.24 23.55
N ALA A 86 8.95 1.55 23.79
CA ALA A 86 8.44 2.16 25.02
C ALA A 86 6.91 2.06 25.16
N GLN A 87 6.15 2.16 24.06
CA GLN A 87 4.67 2.04 24.06
C GLN A 87 4.19 0.69 24.63
N VAL A 88 4.96 -0.37 24.49
CA VAL A 88 4.59 -1.72 24.93
C VAL A 88 5.47 -2.26 26.04
N GLY A 89 6.44 -1.48 26.53
CA GLY A 89 7.39 -1.93 27.54
C GLY A 89 8.30 -3.06 27.06
N CYS A 90 8.55 -3.16 25.75
CA CYS A 90 9.38 -4.20 25.15
C CYS A 90 10.83 -3.72 25.02
N THR A 91 11.77 -4.63 25.19
CA THR A 91 13.21 -4.39 24.98
C THR A 91 13.64 -4.91 23.61
N LEU A 92 14.76 -4.42 23.08
CA LEU A 92 15.34 -4.90 21.82
C LEU A 92 15.66 -6.41 21.84
N HIS A 93 16.04 -6.95 22.99
CA HIS A 93 16.37 -8.38 23.12
C HIS A 93 15.18 -9.32 22.98
N GLU A 94 13.95 -8.80 23.15
CA GLU A 94 12.70 -9.55 22.97
C GLU A 94 12.23 -9.60 21.52
N ILE A 95 12.92 -8.92 20.61
CA ILE A 95 12.65 -8.96 19.17
C ILE A 95 13.24 -10.26 18.61
N ASP A 96 12.47 -10.96 17.80
CA ASP A 96 12.86 -12.24 17.21
C ASP A 96 13.23 -12.11 15.72
N LEU A 97 12.63 -11.15 15.01
CA LEU A 97 12.85 -10.90 13.59
C LEU A 97 12.81 -9.39 13.33
N VAL A 98 13.74 -8.92 12.48
CA VAL A 98 13.77 -7.55 11.99
C VAL A 98 13.35 -7.55 10.52
N ALA A 99 12.17 -7.03 10.19
CA ALA A 99 11.67 -6.88 8.83
C ALA A 99 11.96 -5.46 8.32
N TYR A 100 12.26 -5.31 7.04
CA TYR A 100 12.48 -4.00 6.42
C TYR A 100 12.01 -3.99 4.98
N THR A 101 11.64 -2.83 4.48
CA THR A 101 11.29 -2.65 3.06
C THR A 101 12.54 -2.76 2.20
N ARG A 102 12.64 -3.87 1.45
CA ARG A 102 13.71 -4.10 0.49
C ARG A 102 13.47 -3.37 -0.83
N GLY A 103 12.23 -3.08 -1.15
CA GLY A 103 11.75 -2.43 -2.37
C GLY A 103 10.31 -2.82 -2.73
N PRO A 104 9.75 -2.21 -3.81
CA PRO A 104 10.29 -1.06 -4.55
C PRO A 104 10.28 0.23 -3.73
N GLY A 105 11.00 1.28 -4.25
CA GLY A 105 11.07 2.59 -3.62
C GLY A 105 12.28 3.41 -4.04
N LEU A 106 12.50 4.53 -3.37
CA LEU A 106 13.65 5.40 -3.60
C LEU A 106 14.94 4.74 -3.08
N ALA A 107 15.93 4.54 -3.95
CA ALA A 107 17.14 3.78 -3.63
C ALA A 107 17.83 4.24 -2.33
N GLY A 108 18.05 5.55 -2.17
CA GLY A 108 18.70 6.11 -0.97
C GLY A 108 17.88 5.92 0.29
N ALA A 109 16.56 6.08 0.21
CA ALA A 109 15.62 5.90 1.30
C ALA A 109 15.57 4.42 1.75
N LEU A 110 15.46 3.48 0.80
CA LEU A 110 15.53 2.04 1.06
C LEU A 110 16.84 1.62 1.74
N LEU A 111 17.98 2.17 1.26
CA LEU A 111 19.29 1.87 1.85
C LEU A 111 19.39 2.28 3.32
N VAL A 112 18.74 3.37 3.72
CA VAL A 112 18.72 3.80 5.12
C VAL A 112 17.97 2.79 5.98
N GLY A 113 16.75 2.42 5.60
CA GLY A 113 15.95 1.45 6.35
C GLY A 113 16.60 0.07 6.42
N ALA A 114 17.07 -0.44 5.28
CA ALA A 114 17.77 -1.71 5.19
C ALA A 114 19.06 -1.71 6.03
N GLY A 115 19.88 -0.66 5.93
CA GLY A 115 21.12 -0.55 6.68
C GLY A 115 20.90 -0.54 8.20
N VAL A 116 19.93 0.24 8.68
CA VAL A 116 19.58 0.27 10.11
C VAL A 116 19.00 -1.07 10.56
N ALA A 117 18.08 -1.66 9.80
CA ALA A 117 17.45 -2.92 10.16
C ALA A 117 18.46 -4.07 10.24
N VAL A 118 19.35 -4.20 9.24
CA VAL A 118 20.36 -5.26 9.21
C VAL A 118 21.43 -5.05 10.29
N ALA A 119 21.87 -3.79 10.51
CA ALA A 119 22.80 -3.49 11.60
C ALA A 119 22.19 -3.82 12.97
N LEU A 120 20.92 -3.50 13.20
CA LEU A 120 20.22 -3.83 14.43
C LEU A 120 20.10 -5.35 14.60
N ALA A 121 19.69 -6.07 13.57
CA ALA A 121 19.58 -7.53 13.58
C ALA A 121 20.94 -8.18 13.92
N ALA A 122 22.00 -7.75 13.28
CA ALA A 122 23.36 -8.24 13.54
C ALA A 122 23.81 -7.96 14.98
N ALA A 123 23.56 -6.76 15.50
CA ALA A 123 23.92 -6.39 16.90
C ALA A 123 23.15 -7.22 17.93
N LEU A 124 21.94 -7.67 17.61
CA LEU A 124 21.11 -8.49 18.49
C LEU A 124 21.32 -10.00 18.29
N GLY A 125 22.09 -10.42 17.29
CA GLY A 125 22.19 -11.82 16.88
C GLY A 125 20.86 -12.39 16.36
N LYS A 126 20.02 -11.55 15.76
CA LYS A 126 18.69 -11.91 15.22
C LYS A 126 18.69 -11.89 13.69
N PRO A 127 17.78 -12.63 13.04
CA PRO A 127 17.66 -12.59 11.60
C PRO A 127 17.02 -11.28 11.09
N ALA A 128 17.41 -10.86 9.89
CA ALA A 128 16.76 -9.79 9.13
C ALA A 128 15.98 -10.36 7.94
N LEU A 129 14.86 -9.72 7.56
CA LEU A 129 14.02 -10.12 6.43
C LEU A 129 13.65 -8.93 5.57
N GLY A 130 14.10 -8.94 4.32
CA GLY A 130 13.68 -7.96 3.31
C GLY A 130 12.29 -8.29 2.78
N VAL A 131 11.35 -7.36 2.92
CA VAL A 131 9.94 -7.47 2.54
C VAL A 131 9.65 -6.62 1.31
N HIS A 132 8.73 -7.08 0.47
CA HIS A 132 8.24 -6.31 -0.66
C HIS A 132 7.21 -5.28 -0.20
N HIS A 133 7.43 -3.99 -0.50
CA HIS A 133 6.56 -2.87 -0.11
C HIS A 133 5.09 -3.09 -0.48
N LEU A 134 4.81 -3.51 -1.73
CA LEU A 134 3.44 -3.73 -2.20
C LEU A 134 2.78 -4.95 -1.54
N GLU A 135 3.55 -5.96 -1.13
CA GLU A 135 3.04 -7.07 -0.32
C GLU A 135 2.57 -6.58 1.05
N GLY A 136 3.32 -5.65 1.67
CA GLY A 136 2.90 -4.99 2.90
C GLY A 136 1.53 -4.35 2.75
N HIS A 137 1.31 -3.57 1.69
CA HIS A 137 0.00 -2.99 1.41
C HIS A 137 -1.09 -4.03 1.18
N LEU A 138 -0.84 -5.07 0.36
CA LEU A 138 -1.83 -6.11 0.08
C LEU A 138 -2.30 -6.85 1.34
N LEU A 139 -1.39 -7.05 2.28
CA LEU A 139 -1.67 -7.77 3.52
C LEU A 139 -2.15 -6.87 4.65
N SER A 140 -2.02 -5.53 4.53
CA SER A 140 -2.41 -4.59 5.59
C SER A 140 -3.85 -4.75 6.13
N PRO A 141 -4.87 -5.18 5.34
CA PRO A 141 -6.21 -5.44 5.87
C PRO A 141 -6.27 -6.56 6.91
N PHE A 142 -5.25 -7.44 6.99
CA PHE A 142 -5.18 -8.45 8.07
C PHE A 142 -4.93 -7.84 9.47
N LEU A 143 -4.54 -6.57 9.55
CA LEU A 143 -4.48 -5.81 10.81
C LEU A 143 -5.82 -5.13 11.16
N GLY A 144 -6.83 -5.24 10.29
CA GLY A 144 -8.18 -4.76 10.54
C GLY A 144 -8.97 -5.66 11.49
N GLY A 145 -10.20 -5.26 11.79
CA GLY A 145 -11.10 -6.04 12.65
C GLY A 145 -11.53 -7.37 12.02
N GLU A 146 -11.61 -7.45 10.70
CA GLU A 146 -11.96 -8.65 9.94
C GLU A 146 -10.86 -8.94 8.91
N ALA A 147 -10.13 -10.02 9.15
CA ALA A 147 -9.09 -10.47 8.22
C ALA A 147 -9.70 -11.04 6.93
N PRO A 148 -9.19 -10.68 5.75
CA PRO A 148 -9.62 -11.28 4.50
C PRO A 148 -9.32 -12.79 4.48
N GLU A 149 -10.25 -13.58 3.97
CA GLU A 149 -9.96 -14.99 3.65
C GLU A 149 -9.46 -15.10 2.21
N PHE A 150 -8.44 -15.92 1.98
CA PHE A 150 -7.95 -16.24 0.63
C PHE A 150 -8.90 -17.22 -0.11
N PRO A 151 -8.99 -17.19 -1.45
CA PRO A 151 -8.44 -16.15 -2.33
C PRO A 151 -9.33 -14.90 -2.37
N PHE A 152 -8.75 -13.77 -2.77
CA PHE A 152 -9.47 -12.51 -3.01
C PHE A 152 -8.87 -11.72 -4.17
N ILE A 153 -9.66 -10.81 -4.75
CA ILE A 153 -9.14 -9.81 -5.68
C ILE A 153 -8.65 -8.61 -4.89
N ALA A 154 -7.50 -8.06 -5.25
CA ALA A 154 -6.98 -6.86 -4.64
C ALA A 154 -6.87 -5.72 -5.65
N LEU A 155 -7.34 -4.52 -5.26
CA LEU A 155 -7.03 -3.25 -5.88
C LEU A 155 -5.96 -2.56 -5.03
N LEU A 156 -4.72 -2.59 -5.50
CA LEU A 156 -3.63 -1.82 -4.93
C LEU A 156 -3.57 -0.45 -5.60
N VAL A 157 -3.82 0.61 -4.86
CA VAL A 157 -3.97 1.95 -5.42
C VAL A 157 -3.32 3.01 -4.52
N SER A 158 -2.13 3.48 -4.92
CA SER A 158 -1.30 4.43 -4.18
C SER A 158 -0.83 5.59 -5.07
N GLY A 159 0.06 6.43 -4.54
CA GLY A 159 0.73 7.49 -5.29
C GLY A 159 1.51 6.98 -6.50
N GLY A 160 2.21 5.85 -6.36
CA GLY A 160 3.08 5.29 -7.41
C GLY A 160 2.53 4.04 -8.11
N HIS A 161 1.47 3.41 -7.61
CA HIS A 161 0.99 2.13 -8.12
C HIS A 161 -0.52 2.11 -8.32
N THR A 162 -0.95 1.44 -9.38
CA THR A 162 -2.36 1.09 -9.63
C THR A 162 -2.39 -0.28 -10.27
N GLN A 163 -2.75 -1.30 -9.49
CA GLN A 163 -2.71 -2.71 -9.91
C GLN A 163 -3.93 -3.46 -9.41
N LEU A 164 -4.44 -4.37 -10.24
CA LEU A 164 -5.41 -5.40 -9.86
C LEU A 164 -4.71 -6.75 -9.79
N MET A 165 -4.92 -7.47 -8.71
CA MET A 165 -4.27 -8.74 -8.44
C MET A 165 -5.27 -9.81 -8.01
N ASP A 166 -5.01 -11.05 -8.41
CA ASP A 166 -5.58 -12.26 -7.83
C ASP A 166 -4.62 -12.74 -6.72
N VAL A 167 -5.08 -12.66 -5.49
CA VAL A 167 -4.31 -13.00 -4.28
C VAL A 167 -4.81 -14.34 -3.76
N ARG A 168 -4.03 -15.39 -3.97
CA ARG A 168 -4.43 -16.76 -3.66
C ARG A 168 -4.00 -17.22 -2.29
N ALA A 169 -2.84 -16.76 -1.86
CA ALA A 169 -2.25 -17.00 -0.55
C ALA A 169 -1.17 -15.95 -0.28
N VAL A 170 -0.60 -15.94 0.91
CA VAL A 170 0.63 -15.16 1.19
C VAL A 170 1.73 -15.65 0.24
N GLY A 171 2.34 -14.72 -0.51
CA GLY A 171 3.39 -15.03 -1.47
C GLY A 171 2.93 -15.58 -2.84
N ASP A 172 1.62 -15.81 -3.04
CA ASP A 172 1.04 -16.25 -4.32
C ASP A 172 0.11 -15.18 -4.90
N TYR A 173 0.69 -14.34 -5.75
CA TYR A 173 0.05 -13.17 -6.34
C TYR A 173 0.11 -13.24 -7.86
N ARG A 174 -1.02 -12.98 -8.50
CA ARG A 174 -1.11 -12.91 -9.97
C ARG A 174 -1.59 -11.53 -10.38
N LEU A 175 -0.82 -10.84 -11.21
CA LEU A 175 -1.23 -9.57 -11.81
C LEU A 175 -2.36 -9.81 -12.82
N LEU A 176 -3.45 -9.06 -12.68
CA LEU A 176 -4.60 -9.07 -13.60
C LEU A 176 -4.59 -7.88 -14.54
N GLY A 177 -4.07 -6.75 -14.09
CA GLY A 177 -3.92 -5.52 -14.86
C GLY A 177 -3.25 -4.45 -14.02
N GLU A 178 -2.60 -3.51 -14.68
CA GLU A 178 -1.89 -2.40 -14.03
C GLU A 178 -1.98 -1.11 -14.86
N THR A 179 -1.53 0.00 -14.27
CA THR A 179 -1.44 1.23 -15.04
C THR A 179 -0.31 1.15 -16.07
N ILE A 180 -0.60 1.60 -17.29
CA ILE A 180 0.40 1.66 -18.38
C ILE A 180 1.13 3.01 -18.42
N ASP A 181 0.71 3.96 -17.59
CA ASP A 181 1.26 5.32 -17.52
C ASP A 181 1.21 5.85 -16.08
N ASP A 182 0.54 6.95 -15.81
CA ASP A 182 0.42 7.52 -14.47
C ASP A 182 -0.38 6.60 -13.52
N ALA A 183 0.00 6.51 -12.25
CA ALA A 183 -0.83 5.89 -11.22
C ALA A 183 -2.03 6.78 -10.86
N ALA A 184 -3.08 6.18 -10.28
CA ALA A 184 -4.28 6.92 -9.90
C ALA A 184 -3.98 8.02 -8.86
N GLY A 185 -3.13 7.76 -7.86
CA GLY A 185 -2.74 8.77 -6.88
C GLY A 185 -1.95 9.91 -7.52
N GLU A 186 -1.04 9.60 -8.44
CA GLU A 186 -0.33 10.60 -9.24
C GLU A 186 -1.30 11.45 -10.09
N ALA A 187 -2.36 10.86 -10.63
CA ALA A 187 -3.40 11.58 -11.36
C ALA A 187 -4.18 12.53 -10.43
N PHE A 188 -4.47 12.12 -9.20
CA PHE A 188 -5.03 13.00 -8.16
C PHE A 188 -4.10 14.18 -7.86
N ASP A 189 -2.82 13.93 -7.58
CA ASP A 189 -1.84 14.96 -7.21
C ASP A 189 -1.59 15.94 -8.37
N LYS A 190 -1.44 15.44 -9.58
CA LYS A 190 -1.28 16.28 -10.79
C LYS A 190 -2.52 17.14 -11.04
N SER A 191 -3.72 16.61 -10.83
CA SER A 191 -4.98 17.38 -10.97
C SER A 191 -5.10 18.44 -9.89
N ALA A 192 -4.75 18.13 -8.64
CA ALA A 192 -4.73 19.06 -7.54
C ALA A 192 -3.77 20.23 -7.79
N LYS A 193 -2.55 19.94 -8.25
CA LYS A 193 -1.54 20.94 -8.61
C LYS A 193 -2.03 21.88 -9.71
N LEU A 194 -2.72 21.37 -10.72
CA LEU A 194 -3.30 22.18 -11.80
C LEU A 194 -4.41 23.13 -11.30
N LEU A 195 -5.09 22.78 -10.21
CA LEU A 195 -6.12 23.58 -9.57
C LEU A 195 -5.58 24.52 -8.46
N GLY A 196 -4.25 24.58 -8.30
CA GLY A 196 -3.61 25.43 -7.29
C GLY A 196 -3.81 24.91 -5.86
N LEU A 197 -4.09 23.61 -5.68
CA LEU A 197 -4.19 22.97 -4.37
C LEU A 197 -2.80 22.54 -3.91
N GLY A 198 -2.58 22.58 -2.60
CA GLY A 198 -1.30 22.20 -1.99
C GLY A 198 -0.97 20.70 -2.11
N TYR A 199 0.13 20.31 -1.53
CA TYR A 199 0.58 18.92 -1.38
C TYR A 199 0.29 18.43 0.06
N PRO A 200 -0.18 17.17 0.25
CA PRO A 200 -0.55 16.18 -0.75
C PRO A 200 -1.84 16.54 -1.49
N GLY A 201 -1.82 16.34 -2.81
CA GLY A 201 -2.90 16.80 -3.69
C GLY A 201 -4.18 15.96 -3.59
N GLY A 202 -4.06 14.64 -3.40
CA GLY A 202 -5.20 13.73 -3.36
C GLY A 202 -6.27 14.10 -2.32
N PRO A 203 -5.91 14.24 -1.03
CA PRO A 203 -6.85 14.70 0.01
C PRO A 203 -7.43 16.09 -0.25
N ALA A 204 -6.60 17.04 -0.72
CA ALA A 204 -7.03 18.39 -1.03
C ALA A 204 -8.05 18.40 -2.18
N LEU A 205 -7.78 17.64 -3.26
CA LEU A 205 -8.71 17.48 -4.39
C LEU A 205 -10.04 16.87 -3.94
N SER A 206 -9.99 15.80 -3.14
CA SER A 206 -11.18 15.11 -2.66
C SER A 206 -12.05 15.99 -1.78
N LYS A 207 -11.43 16.80 -0.91
CA LYS A 207 -12.13 17.79 -0.07
C LYS A 207 -12.84 18.85 -0.92
N LEU A 208 -12.17 19.37 -1.95
CA LEU A 208 -12.76 20.35 -2.87
C LEU A 208 -13.86 19.71 -3.72
N ALA A 209 -13.64 18.51 -4.23
CA ALA A 209 -14.58 17.75 -5.05
C ALA A 209 -15.92 17.47 -4.35
N ALA A 210 -15.92 17.35 -3.02
CA ALA A 210 -17.15 17.18 -2.23
C ALA A 210 -18.12 18.38 -2.33
N GLN A 211 -17.64 19.54 -2.79
CA GLN A 211 -18.43 20.77 -2.94
C GLN A 211 -18.87 21.00 -4.40
N GLY A 212 -18.42 20.17 -5.35
CA GLY A 212 -18.66 20.33 -6.78
C GLY A 212 -19.55 19.25 -7.37
N ARG A 213 -19.96 19.47 -8.62
CA ARG A 213 -20.76 18.52 -9.40
C ARG A 213 -19.85 17.62 -10.22
N PRO A 214 -19.98 16.28 -10.09
CA PRO A 214 -19.08 15.32 -10.75
C PRO A 214 -19.30 15.19 -12.27
N ASP A 215 -20.40 15.72 -12.78
CA ASP A 215 -20.83 15.70 -14.19
C ASP A 215 -20.72 17.06 -14.89
N ALA A 216 -20.20 18.09 -14.20
CA ALA A 216 -20.07 19.43 -14.75
C ALA A 216 -19.12 19.51 -15.95
N PHE A 217 -18.11 18.66 -16.00
CA PHE A 217 -17.15 18.59 -17.11
C PHE A 217 -17.04 17.17 -17.65
N ALA A 218 -17.18 17.01 -18.97
CA ALA A 218 -16.99 15.75 -19.66
C ALA A 218 -15.48 15.43 -19.79
N LEU A 219 -14.88 14.87 -18.74
CA LEU A 219 -13.49 14.42 -18.74
C LEU A 219 -13.37 12.97 -19.25
N PRO A 220 -12.28 12.61 -19.92
CA PRO A 220 -12.09 11.26 -20.44
C PRO A 220 -11.93 10.24 -19.31
N ARG A 221 -12.31 9.00 -19.61
CA ARG A 221 -12.09 7.82 -18.78
C ARG A 221 -11.27 6.82 -19.59
N PRO A 222 -9.93 7.00 -19.64
CA PRO A 222 -9.11 6.18 -20.50
C PRO A 222 -9.25 4.70 -20.17
N LEU A 223 -9.17 3.85 -21.18
CA LEU A 223 -9.26 2.39 -21.10
C LEU A 223 -10.53 1.83 -20.40
N LEU A 224 -11.54 2.65 -20.09
CA LEU A 224 -12.77 2.18 -19.41
C LEU A 224 -13.40 0.99 -20.15
N HIS A 225 -13.38 1.01 -21.48
CA HIS A 225 -13.98 0.01 -22.37
C HIS A 225 -12.96 -0.83 -23.16
N SER A 226 -11.68 -0.85 -22.76
CA SER A 226 -10.59 -1.51 -23.51
C SER A 226 -10.67 -3.04 -23.56
N GLY A 227 -11.56 -3.65 -22.81
CA GLY A 227 -11.66 -5.10 -22.80
C GLY A 227 -10.63 -5.83 -21.89
N ASN A 228 -9.55 -5.20 -21.46
CA ASN A 228 -8.59 -5.68 -20.46
C ASN A 228 -8.81 -5.02 -19.08
N LEU A 229 -7.95 -5.31 -18.11
CA LEU A 229 -8.00 -4.76 -16.76
C LEU A 229 -6.94 -3.68 -16.51
N ASP A 230 -6.22 -3.23 -17.55
CA ASP A 230 -5.22 -2.19 -17.44
C ASP A 230 -5.85 -0.81 -17.25
N PHE A 231 -5.08 0.09 -16.64
CA PHE A 231 -5.46 1.46 -16.35
C PHE A 231 -4.60 2.45 -17.15
N SER A 232 -5.12 3.67 -17.32
CA SER A 232 -4.38 4.81 -17.84
C SER A 232 -4.98 6.10 -17.30
N PHE A 233 -4.13 7.02 -16.87
CA PHE A 233 -4.55 8.30 -16.29
C PHE A 233 -3.80 9.51 -16.86
N ALA A 234 -2.71 9.35 -17.62
CA ALA A 234 -1.93 10.47 -18.17
C ALA A 234 -2.76 11.39 -19.07
N GLY A 235 -3.68 10.82 -19.85
CA GLY A 235 -4.61 11.59 -20.70
C GLY A 235 -5.58 12.47 -19.90
N LEU A 236 -5.97 12.05 -18.70
CA LEU A 236 -6.85 12.81 -17.82
C LEU A 236 -6.19 14.11 -17.35
N LYS A 237 -4.91 14.08 -16.95
CA LYS A 237 -4.14 15.28 -16.59
C LYS A 237 -4.21 16.33 -17.70
N THR A 238 -3.96 15.93 -18.95
CA THR A 238 -4.03 16.81 -20.11
C THR A 238 -5.44 17.39 -20.31
N ALA A 239 -6.48 16.59 -20.11
CA ALA A 239 -7.85 17.03 -20.20
C ALA A 239 -8.22 18.06 -19.12
N VAL A 240 -7.85 17.82 -17.86
CA VAL A 240 -8.04 18.78 -16.76
C VAL A 240 -7.31 20.09 -17.05
N MET A 241 -6.05 20.04 -17.48
CA MET A 241 -5.28 21.22 -17.86
C MET A 241 -5.94 22.00 -18.99
N THR A 242 -6.45 21.31 -20.01
CA THR A 242 -7.15 21.93 -21.15
C THR A 242 -8.43 22.63 -20.70
N GLN A 243 -9.21 22.01 -19.82
CA GLN A 243 -10.41 22.64 -19.26
C GLN A 243 -10.05 23.85 -18.38
N ALA A 244 -9.07 23.74 -17.51
CA ALA A 244 -8.62 24.86 -16.69
C ALA A 244 -8.18 26.07 -17.55
N ARG A 245 -7.43 25.82 -18.64
CA ARG A 245 -7.03 26.86 -19.59
C ARG A 245 -8.21 27.52 -20.33
N LYS A 246 -9.22 26.75 -20.73
CA LYS A 246 -10.43 27.28 -21.37
C LYS A 246 -11.25 28.18 -20.46
N LEU A 247 -11.21 27.93 -19.15
CA LEU A 247 -11.90 28.73 -18.13
C LEU A 247 -11.21 30.06 -17.85
N GLY A 248 -9.96 30.22 -18.30
CA GLY A 248 -9.18 31.46 -18.14
C GLY A 248 -8.39 31.52 -16.83
N PRO A 249 -7.69 32.65 -16.59
CA PRO A 249 -6.80 32.79 -15.45
C PRO A 249 -7.52 32.90 -14.09
N THR A 250 -8.80 33.30 -14.11
CA THR A 250 -9.60 33.47 -12.88
C THR A 250 -10.76 32.50 -12.89
N ILE A 251 -10.61 31.39 -12.18
CA ILE A 251 -11.64 30.34 -12.05
C ILE A 251 -12.37 30.60 -10.71
N SER A 252 -13.73 30.68 -10.73
CA SER A 252 -14.52 30.80 -9.50
C SER A 252 -14.37 29.56 -8.62
N ASP A 253 -14.54 29.67 -7.32
CA ASP A 253 -14.43 28.56 -6.39
C ASP A 253 -15.42 27.44 -6.71
N THR A 254 -16.65 27.78 -7.13
CA THR A 254 -17.64 26.79 -7.60
C THR A 254 -17.16 26.03 -8.84
N THR A 255 -16.65 26.73 -9.85
CA THR A 255 -16.14 26.11 -11.07
C THR A 255 -14.90 25.25 -10.77
N ARG A 256 -14.05 25.69 -9.85
CA ARG A 256 -12.88 24.93 -9.38
C ARG A 256 -13.32 23.63 -8.68
N ALA A 257 -14.34 23.71 -7.81
CA ALA A 257 -14.94 22.55 -7.15
C ALA A 257 -15.59 21.58 -8.16
N ASP A 258 -16.30 22.09 -9.14
CA ASP A 258 -16.92 21.29 -10.23
C ASP A 258 -15.83 20.55 -11.05
N LEU A 259 -14.71 21.20 -11.37
CA LEU A 259 -13.62 20.58 -12.12
C LEU A 259 -12.90 19.50 -11.27
N ALA A 260 -12.70 19.78 -9.98
CA ALA A 260 -12.16 18.80 -9.03
C ALA A 260 -13.09 17.57 -8.90
N ALA A 261 -14.40 17.80 -8.78
CA ALA A 261 -15.40 16.73 -8.69
C ALA A 261 -15.44 15.86 -9.97
N SER A 262 -15.36 16.50 -11.14
CA SER A 262 -15.34 15.80 -12.44
C SER A 262 -14.04 15.00 -12.61
N ALA A 263 -12.89 15.54 -12.19
CA ALA A 263 -11.60 14.83 -12.23
C ALA A 263 -11.61 13.61 -11.29
N GLN A 264 -12.03 13.77 -10.05
CA GLN A 264 -12.20 12.67 -9.10
C GLN A 264 -13.15 11.60 -9.65
N ALA A 265 -14.29 12.02 -10.23
CA ALA A 265 -15.26 11.09 -10.81
C ALA A 265 -14.65 10.27 -11.94
N ALA A 266 -13.87 10.89 -12.82
CA ALA A 266 -13.23 10.19 -13.95
C ALA A 266 -12.22 9.13 -13.48
N ILE A 267 -11.40 9.42 -12.45
CA ILE A 267 -10.46 8.46 -11.87
C ILE A 267 -11.24 7.31 -11.20
N VAL A 268 -12.17 7.64 -10.32
CA VAL A 268 -12.95 6.66 -9.55
C VAL A 268 -13.77 5.76 -10.44
N ASP A 269 -14.39 6.27 -11.51
CA ASP A 269 -15.22 5.47 -12.43
C ASP A 269 -14.39 4.36 -13.10
N VAL A 270 -13.14 4.65 -13.51
CA VAL A 270 -12.23 3.65 -14.10
C VAL A 270 -11.82 2.61 -13.06
N LEU A 271 -11.41 3.04 -11.86
CA LEU A 271 -11.02 2.13 -10.78
C LEU A 271 -12.15 1.17 -10.42
N VAL A 272 -13.37 1.71 -10.24
CA VAL A 272 -14.57 0.92 -9.89
C VAL A 272 -14.93 -0.07 -10.99
N ALA A 273 -15.02 0.39 -12.24
CA ALA A 273 -15.43 -0.47 -13.35
C ALA A 273 -14.49 -1.66 -13.55
N LYS A 274 -13.16 -1.43 -13.49
CA LYS A 274 -12.15 -2.47 -13.66
C LYS A 274 -12.14 -3.45 -12.46
N SER A 275 -12.29 -2.95 -11.24
CA SER A 275 -12.36 -3.79 -10.03
C SER A 275 -13.59 -4.68 -10.01
N LEU A 276 -14.76 -4.13 -10.34
CA LEU A 276 -16.00 -4.91 -10.42
C LEU A 276 -15.96 -5.93 -11.55
N ARG A 277 -15.32 -5.60 -12.65
CA ARG A 277 -15.08 -6.55 -13.74
C ARG A 277 -14.16 -7.68 -13.28
N ALA A 278 -13.05 -7.40 -12.61
CA ALA A 278 -12.16 -8.41 -12.06
C ALA A 278 -12.89 -9.36 -11.10
N LEU A 279 -13.75 -8.83 -10.21
CA LEU A 279 -14.62 -9.64 -9.36
C LEU A 279 -15.54 -10.56 -10.16
N LYS A 280 -16.20 -10.02 -11.20
CA LYS A 280 -17.11 -10.79 -12.05
C LYS A 280 -16.36 -11.89 -12.81
N ASP A 281 -15.24 -11.55 -13.44
CA ASP A 281 -14.47 -12.47 -14.29
C ASP A 281 -13.81 -13.59 -13.47
N SER A 282 -13.39 -13.30 -12.23
CA SER A 282 -12.81 -14.29 -11.29
C SER A 282 -13.85 -15.10 -10.52
N GLY A 283 -15.08 -14.63 -10.41
CA GLY A 283 -16.10 -15.20 -9.51
C GLY A 283 -15.85 -14.96 -8.03
N SER A 284 -14.81 -14.20 -7.67
CA SER A 284 -14.47 -13.89 -6.28
C SER A 284 -15.58 -13.09 -5.59
N LYS A 285 -15.79 -13.36 -4.30
CA LYS A 285 -16.75 -12.65 -3.45
C LYS A 285 -16.08 -11.64 -2.52
N ARG A 286 -14.78 -11.42 -2.68
CA ARG A 286 -14.00 -10.52 -1.84
C ARG A 286 -13.13 -9.61 -2.70
N LEU A 287 -13.22 -8.31 -2.45
CA LEU A 287 -12.32 -7.30 -2.99
C LEU A 287 -11.58 -6.65 -1.82
N VAL A 288 -10.27 -6.69 -1.83
CA VAL A 288 -9.43 -5.94 -0.91
C VAL A 288 -8.99 -4.66 -1.62
N VAL A 289 -9.09 -3.51 -0.94
CA VAL A 289 -8.57 -2.24 -1.47
C VAL A 289 -7.47 -1.74 -0.53
N ALA A 290 -6.26 -1.59 -1.05
CA ALA A 290 -5.09 -1.20 -0.31
C ALA A 290 -4.35 -0.02 -0.97
N GLY A 291 -3.58 0.72 -0.17
CA GLY A 291 -2.87 1.93 -0.59
C GLY A 291 -3.65 3.21 -0.33
N GLY A 292 -2.95 4.35 -0.35
CA GLY A 292 -3.47 5.64 0.11
C GLY A 292 -4.72 6.15 -0.61
N VAL A 293 -4.88 5.87 -1.92
CA VAL A 293 -6.11 6.22 -2.66
C VAL A 293 -7.32 5.41 -2.17
N GLY A 294 -7.10 4.26 -1.54
CA GLY A 294 -8.14 3.47 -0.88
C GLY A 294 -8.85 4.20 0.28
N ALA A 295 -8.31 5.30 0.77
CA ALA A 295 -8.97 6.18 1.75
C ALA A 295 -10.02 7.11 1.11
N ASN A 296 -10.09 7.22 -0.23
CA ASN A 296 -11.04 8.10 -0.91
C ASN A 296 -12.48 7.64 -0.70
N LEU A 297 -13.31 8.47 -0.08
CA LEU A 297 -14.68 8.14 0.31
C LEU A 297 -15.58 7.80 -0.90
N ARG A 298 -15.44 8.54 -2.01
CA ARG A 298 -16.22 8.28 -3.22
C ARG A 298 -15.86 6.93 -3.87
N LEU A 299 -14.58 6.55 -3.82
CA LEU A 299 -14.12 5.24 -4.29
C LEU A 299 -14.76 4.13 -3.45
N ARG A 300 -14.70 4.25 -2.11
CA ARG A 300 -15.30 3.28 -1.18
C ARG A 300 -16.79 3.13 -1.43
N GLU A 301 -17.54 4.23 -1.42
CA GLU A 301 -18.99 4.24 -1.65
C GLU A 301 -19.37 3.50 -2.95
N LYS A 302 -18.70 3.80 -4.06
CA LYS A 302 -19.00 3.19 -5.36
C LYS A 302 -18.58 1.72 -5.43
N LEU A 303 -17.45 1.34 -4.84
CA LEU A 303 -17.01 -0.06 -4.78
C LEU A 303 -17.96 -0.89 -3.92
N ASP A 304 -18.34 -0.41 -2.74
CA ASP A 304 -19.25 -1.11 -1.84
C ASP A 304 -20.61 -1.33 -2.51
N ALA A 305 -21.19 -0.28 -3.09
CA ALA A 305 -22.46 -0.38 -3.80
C ALA A 305 -22.38 -1.31 -5.04
N GLY A 306 -21.27 -1.29 -5.76
CA GLY A 306 -21.05 -2.15 -6.93
C GLY A 306 -20.79 -3.61 -6.55
N ALA A 307 -19.97 -3.87 -5.57
CA ALA A 307 -19.67 -5.21 -5.08
C ALA A 307 -20.90 -5.89 -4.47
N ALA A 308 -21.71 -5.16 -3.71
CA ALA A 308 -22.96 -5.68 -3.16
C ALA A 308 -23.91 -6.22 -4.23
N LYS A 309 -24.01 -5.56 -5.41
CA LYS A 309 -24.79 -6.02 -6.56
C LYS A 309 -24.28 -7.35 -7.15
N LEU A 310 -23.01 -7.67 -6.94
CA LEU A 310 -22.38 -8.93 -7.36
C LEU A 310 -22.40 -10.00 -6.25
N GLY A 311 -23.03 -9.69 -5.11
CA GLY A 311 -23.00 -10.56 -3.91
C GLY A 311 -21.58 -10.72 -3.36
N ALA A 312 -20.74 -9.68 -3.53
CA ALA A 312 -19.38 -9.59 -3.02
C ALA A 312 -19.27 -8.48 -1.98
N ARG A 313 -18.22 -8.51 -1.18
CA ARG A 313 -17.91 -7.47 -0.18
C ARG A 313 -16.54 -6.86 -0.43
N VAL A 314 -16.37 -5.63 0.03
CA VAL A 314 -15.09 -4.92 -0.04
C VAL A 314 -14.48 -4.83 1.36
N LEU A 315 -13.19 -5.06 1.45
CA LEU A 315 -12.42 -5.02 2.69
C LEU A 315 -11.34 -3.95 2.56
N TYR A 316 -11.18 -3.15 3.58
CA TYR A 316 -10.23 -2.05 3.63
C TYR A 316 -9.36 -2.17 4.87
N PRO A 317 -8.09 -1.77 4.83
CA PRO A 317 -7.34 -1.57 6.06
C PRO A 317 -7.95 -0.41 6.87
N PRO A 318 -7.66 -0.34 8.19
CA PRO A 318 -7.91 0.88 8.97
C PRO A 318 -7.34 2.11 8.25
N LEU A 319 -8.00 3.26 8.35
CA LEU A 319 -7.57 4.48 7.64
C LEU A 319 -6.13 4.89 7.97
N SER A 320 -5.69 4.68 9.21
CA SER A 320 -4.31 4.91 9.66
C SER A 320 -3.27 4.02 8.96
N LEU A 321 -3.69 2.88 8.41
CA LEU A 321 -2.82 1.91 7.74
C LEU A 321 -2.98 1.92 6.21
N CYS A 322 -3.70 2.90 5.65
CA CYS A 322 -3.85 3.01 4.19
C CYS A 322 -2.60 3.56 3.51
N THR A 323 -1.85 4.45 4.17
CA THR A 323 -0.58 5.02 3.67
C THR A 323 0.60 4.14 4.08
N ASP A 324 1.80 4.50 3.62
CA ASP A 324 3.04 3.79 3.98
C ASP A 324 3.25 3.81 5.49
N ASN A 325 3.53 2.66 6.07
CA ASN A 325 3.69 2.50 7.52
C ASN A 325 4.54 1.29 7.90
N GLY A 326 5.09 1.28 9.12
CA GLY A 326 5.90 0.17 9.62
C GLY A 326 5.10 -1.10 9.89
N ALA A 327 3.80 -0.96 10.21
CA ALA A 327 2.95 -2.10 10.57
C ALA A 327 2.73 -3.06 9.40
N MET A 328 2.57 -2.55 8.17
CA MET A 328 2.42 -3.37 6.97
C MET A 328 3.67 -4.21 6.68
N ILE A 329 4.86 -3.70 6.98
CA ILE A 329 6.13 -4.39 6.76
C ILE A 329 6.37 -5.44 7.85
N ALA A 330 6.13 -5.10 9.13
CA ALA A 330 6.18 -6.05 10.23
C ALA A 330 5.19 -7.20 10.02
N LEU A 331 3.95 -6.89 9.60
CA LEU A 331 2.91 -7.86 9.29
C LEU A 331 3.33 -8.82 8.15
N ALA A 332 3.79 -8.28 7.03
CA ALA A 332 4.20 -9.11 5.89
C ALA A 332 5.37 -10.03 6.29
N GLY A 333 6.34 -9.52 7.07
CA GLY A 333 7.41 -10.33 7.64
C GLY A 333 6.88 -11.45 8.55
N ALA A 334 5.93 -11.15 9.42
CA ALA A 334 5.29 -12.10 10.32
C ALA A 334 4.50 -13.18 9.57
N LEU A 335 3.69 -12.79 8.59
CA LEU A 335 2.92 -13.72 7.77
C LEU A 335 3.82 -14.62 6.93
N ARG A 336 4.86 -14.08 6.28
CA ARG A 336 5.84 -14.91 5.55
C ARG A 336 6.53 -15.92 6.45
N LEU A 337 6.84 -15.54 7.69
CA LEU A 337 7.41 -16.45 8.68
C LEU A 337 6.41 -17.57 9.06
N GLN A 338 5.17 -17.22 9.37
CA GLN A 338 4.11 -18.18 9.72
C GLN A 338 3.82 -19.18 8.60
N HIS A 339 3.91 -18.74 7.33
CA HIS A 339 3.68 -19.58 6.16
C HIS A 339 4.94 -20.31 5.65
N GLY A 340 6.07 -20.21 6.37
CA GLY A 340 7.33 -20.87 5.96
C GLY A 340 7.95 -20.30 4.68
N LEU A 341 7.58 -19.08 4.29
CA LEU A 341 8.03 -18.39 3.07
C LEU A 341 9.20 -17.43 3.33
N ALA A 342 9.54 -17.20 4.59
CA ALA A 342 10.66 -16.36 4.95
C ALA A 342 11.98 -17.09 4.81
N VAL A 343 12.94 -16.46 4.14
CA VAL A 343 14.35 -16.86 4.16
C VAL A 343 15.12 -15.71 4.82
N PRO A 344 15.18 -15.69 6.16
CA PRO A 344 15.83 -14.60 6.87
C PRO A 344 17.33 -14.62 6.63
N GLU A 345 17.91 -13.43 6.48
CA GLU A 345 19.35 -13.23 6.30
C GLU A 345 20.03 -13.07 7.68
N THR A 346 21.10 -13.82 7.89
CA THR A 346 21.88 -13.80 9.13
C THR A 346 23.34 -13.38 8.94
N SER A 347 23.80 -13.29 7.68
CA SER A 347 25.20 -12.94 7.35
C SER A 347 25.49 -11.43 7.51
N GLY A 348 24.45 -10.61 7.66
CA GLY A 348 24.57 -9.16 7.65
C GLY A 348 24.70 -8.54 6.25
N ALA A 349 24.65 -9.35 5.19
CA ALA A 349 24.59 -8.85 3.82
C ALA A 349 23.17 -8.39 3.47
N PHE A 350 23.06 -7.33 2.71
CA PHE A 350 21.76 -6.88 2.17
C PHE A 350 21.92 -6.20 0.83
N ASP A 351 20.83 -6.19 0.07
CA ASP A 351 20.64 -5.36 -1.11
C ASP A 351 19.28 -4.68 -1.05
N VAL A 352 19.07 -3.66 -1.86
CA VAL A 352 17.76 -3.02 -2.06
C VAL A 352 17.36 -3.12 -3.53
N LYS A 353 16.05 -3.17 -3.77
CA LYS A 353 15.48 -3.32 -5.11
C LYS A 353 14.56 -2.14 -5.42
N PRO A 354 15.08 -0.99 -5.87
CA PRO A 354 14.27 0.20 -6.17
C PRO A 354 13.18 -0.06 -7.20
N ARG A 355 13.42 -0.98 -8.11
CA ARG A 355 12.44 -1.54 -9.04
C ARG A 355 12.33 -3.03 -8.78
N TRP A 356 11.19 -3.45 -8.32
CA TRP A 356 10.93 -4.85 -7.99
C TRP A 356 9.46 -5.16 -8.30
N PRO A 357 9.16 -5.91 -9.36
CA PRO A 357 7.80 -6.38 -9.59
C PRO A 357 7.38 -7.37 -8.51
N LEU A 358 6.13 -7.27 -8.04
CA LEU A 358 5.61 -8.20 -7.02
C LEU A 358 5.29 -9.57 -7.63
N CYS A 359 4.85 -9.56 -8.89
CA CYS A 359 4.58 -10.78 -9.67
C CYS A 359 5.68 -10.91 -10.74
N SER A 360 6.25 -12.10 -10.85
CA SER A 360 7.21 -12.46 -11.91
C SER A 360 6.50 -13.17 -13.07
#